data_75bff3dba093f31e1ee9d180077a5650
#
_entry.id   75bff3dba093f31e1ee9d180077a5650
#
_cell.length_a   1.000
_cell.length_b   1.000
_cell.length_c   1.000
_cell.angle_alpha   90.00
_cell.angle_beta   90.00
_cell.angle_gamma   90.00
#
_symmetry.space_group_name_H-M   'P 1'
#
loop_
_entity.id
_entity.type
_entity.pdbx_description
1 polymer ?
#
loop_
_entity_poly.entity_id
_entity_poly.type
_entity_poly.pdbx_seq_one_letter_code
_entity_poly.pdbx_strand_id
1 'polypeptide(L)'
;MGSLRRGVINLRRFLTSSNPTASPLPRYSLSSPFSSLHIDLSDEESKRRLFNRLIYRSKQRGFLELDLVLGKWVEDNVHSLDENRLRALVHVLDLENPDLWKWLSGQEKPPESVSSNPVFAAMHERVMKNLESHSSPETRATPGQPWVRGWDDIKKGRDGPIAGNQ
;
A
#
# COMPACT_ATOMS: atom_id res chain seq x y z
N MET A 1 76.74 -21.52 -31.97
CA MET A 1 75.72 -20.80 -32.73
C MET A 1 74.39 -21.47 -32.42
N GLY A 2 73.65 -20.93 -31.45
CA GLY A 2 72.39 -21.51 -30.92
C GLY A 2 71.21 -20.83 -31.56
N SER A 3 70.36 -21.61 -32.21
CA SER A 3 69.12 -21.17 -32.81
C SER A 3 68.00 -21.13 -31.76
N LEU A 4 67.49 -19.93 -31.46
CA LEU A 4 66.34 -19.70 -30.62
C LEU A 4 65.02 -20.02 -31.41
N ARG A 5 64.39 -21.13 -31.11
CA ARG A 5 63.03 -21.41 -31.59
C ARG A 5 62.03 -20.67 -30.69
N ARG A 6 61.38 -19.65 -31.28
CA ARG A 6 60.24 -18.95 -30.69
C ARG A 6 59.03 -19.89 -30.69
N GLY A 7 58.57 -20.32 -29.52
CA GLY A 7 57.30 -20.98 -29.37
C GLY A 7 56.16 -20.00 -29.50
N VAL A 8 55.36 -20.16 -30.57
CA VAL A 8 54.11 -19.42 -30.73
C VAL A 8 53.08 -20.10 -29.86
N ILE A 9 52.74 -19.45 -28.73
CA ILE A 9 51.66 -19.89 -27.86
C ILE A 9 50.34 -19.55 -28.55
N ASN A 10 49.58 -20.58 -28.94
CA ASN A 10 48.27 -20.47 -29.57
C ASN A 10 47.23 -20.02 -28.53
N LEU A 11 46.95 -18.72 -28.50
CA LEU A 11 45.99 -18.05 -27.59
C LEU A 11 44.52 -18.16 -28.07
N ARG A 12 44.17 -19.20 -28.83
CA ARG A 12 42.83 -19.32 -29.44
C ARG A 12 41.91 -20.37 -28.77
N ARG A 13 42.17 -20.81 -27.54
CA ARG A 13 41.37 -21.87 -26.92
C ARG A 13 40.68 -21.53 -25.63
N PHE A 14 40.50 -20.24 -25.30
CA PHE A 14 39.79 -19.84 -24.04
C PHE A 14 38.57 -18.96 -24.24
N LEU A 15 37.93 -18.97 -25.40
CA LEU A 15 36.69 -18.25 -25.64
C LEU A 15 35.51 -19.19 -26.02
N THR A 16 35.44 -20.36 -25.42
CA THR A 16 34.18 -21.07 -25.31
C THR A 16 33.72 -20.98 -23.87
N SER A 17 33.35 -19.78 -23.47
CA SER A 17 32.54 -19.59 -22.27
C SER A 17 31.16 -20.19 -22.58
N SER A 18 30.93 -21.39 -22.10
CA SER A 18 29.62 -21.95 -21.94
C SER A 18 28.82 -21.00 -21.05
N ASN A 19 27.82 -20.35 -21.61
CA ASN A 19 26.82 -19.61 -20.84
C ASN A 19 26.26 -20.55 -19.76
N PRO A 20 26.38 -20.25 -18.46
CA PRO A 20 25.57 -20.92 -17.49
C PRO A 20 24.12 -20.61 -17.82
N THR A 21 23.35 -21.63 -18.15
CA THR A 21 21.89 -21.58 -18.18
C THR A 21 21.46 -20.99 -16.87
N ALA A 22 21.06 -19.70 -16.90
CA ALA A 22 20.40 -19.06 -15.79
C ALA A 22 19.14 -19.87 -15.50
N SER A 23 19.18 -20.64 -14.43
CA SER A 23 17.99 -21.28 -13.89
C SER A 23 16.95 -20.19 -13.69
N PRO A 24 15.71 -20.33 -14.21
CA PRO A 24 14.68 -19.35 -13.94
C PRO A 24 14.49 -19.30 -12.42
N LEU A 25 14.80 -18.16 -11.82
CA LEU A 25 14.45 -17.90 -10.43
C LEU A 25 12.96 -18.20 -10.26
N PRO A 26 12.56 -18.94 -9.23
CA PRO A 26 11.15 -19.17 -8.99
C PRO A 26 10.49 -17.80 -8.89
N ARG A 27 9.58 -17.50 -9.81
CA ARG A 27 8.66 -16.39 -9.66
C ARG A 27 7.87 -16.69 -8.39
N TYR A 28 8.29 -16.12 -7.29
CA TYR A 28 7.41 -16.00 -6.15
C TYR A 28 6.24 -15.15 -6.62
N SER A 29 5.18 -15.81 -7.03
CA SER A 29 3.88 -15.19 -7.12
C SER A 29 3.61 -14.64 -5.72
N LEU A 30 3.69 -13.32 -5.59
CA LEU A 30 3.19 -12.59 -4.43
C LEU A 30 1.65 -12.63 -4.49
N SER A 31 1.09 -13.84 -4.54
CA SER A 31 -0.25 -14.03 -4.04
C SER A 31 -0.14 -13.73 -2.55
N SER A 32 -0.64 -12.56 -2.17
CA SER A 32 -0.71 -12.13 -0.80
C SER A 32 -1.25 -13.30 0.03
N PRO A 33 -0.47 -13.85 0.99
CA PRO A 33 -0.93 -14.99 1.78
C PRO A 33 -2.14 -14.65 2.66
N PHE A 34 -2.67 -13.45 2.52
CA PHE A 34 -3.77 -12.89 3.30
C PHE A 34 -5.12 -12.91 2.58
N SER A 35 -5.17 -13.19 1.26
CA SER A 35 -6.44 -13.30 0.51
C SER A 35 -7.35 -14.44 0.99
N SER A 36 -6.83 -15.36 1.83
CA SER A 36 -7.58 -16.45 2.44
C SER A 36 -7.52 -16.39 3.97
N LEU A 37 -7.76 -15.22 4.55
CA LEU A 37 -7.88 -15.13 6.00
C LEU A 37 -9.12 -15.91 6.41
N HIS A 38 -8.90 -17.14 6.88
CA HIS A 38 -9.97 -17.97 7.41
C HIS A 38 -10.54 -17.30 8.65
N ILE A 39 -11.79 -16.85 8.56
CA ILE A 39 -12.51 -16.26 9.67
C ILE A 39 -13.08 -17.42 10.48
N ASP A 40 -12.39 -17.76 11.54
CA ASP A 40 -12.81 -18.77 12.48
C ASP A 40 -13.25 -18.08 13.77
N LEU A 41 -14.54 -18.18 14.04
CA LEU A 41 -15.18 -17.64 15.24
C LEU A 41 -15.70 -18.77 16.14
N SER A 42 -15.31 -20.04 15.88
CA SER A 42 -15.84 -21.20 16.56
C SER A 42 -15.48 -21.28 18.04
N ASP A 43 -14.31 -20.75 18.40
CA ASP A 43 -13.84 -20.70 19.77
C ASP A 43 -13.25 -19.31 20.12
N GLU A 44 -13.24 -18.97 21.41
CA GLU A 44 -12.78 -17.66 21.89
C GLU A 44 -11.28 -17.42 21.63
N GLU A 45 -10.47 -18.46 21.60
CA GLU A 45 -9.04 -18.33 21.33
C GLU A 45 -8.78 -18.02 19.85
N SER A 46 -9.45 -18.70 18.93
CA SER A 46 -9.38 -18.42 17.48
C SER A 46 -9.88 -17.01 17.18
N LYS A 47 -10.97 -16.59 17.80
CA LYS A 47 -11.52 -15.24 17.70
C LYS A 47 -10.52 -14.19 18.21
N ARG A 48 -9.91 -14.40 19.37
CA ARG A 48 -8.88 -13.51 19.92
C ARG A 48 -7.67 -13.38 18.99
N ARG A 49 -7.19 -14.51 18.44
CA ARG A 49 -6.07 -14.51 17.47
C ARG A 49 -6.43 -13.77 16.21
N LEU A 50 -7.65 -13.93 15.69
CA LEU A 50 -8.14 -13.21 14.53
C LEU A 50 -8.15 -11.70 14.80
N PHE A 51 -8.73 -11.25 15.91
CA PHE A 51 -8.81 -9.84 16.26
C PHE A 51 -7.42 -9.20 16.42
N ASN A 52 -6.51 -9.86 17.14
CA ASN A 52 -5.13 -9.39 17.29
C ASN A 52 -4.42 -9.26 15.94
N ARG A 53 -4.65 -10.20 15.03
CA ARG A 53 -4.10 -10.15 13.66
C ARG A 53 -4.66 -8.98 12.86
N LEU A 54 -5.96 -8.71 12.94
CA LEU A 54 -6.60 -7.59 12.26
C LEU A 54 -6.11 -6.24 12.81
N ILE A 55 -6.01 -6.11 14.15
CA ILE A 55 -5.45 -4.93 14.81
C ILE A 55 -3.99 -4.72 14.37
N TYR A 56 -3.17 -5.74 14.45
CA TYR A 56 -1.77 -5.66 14.01
C TYR A 56 -1.67 -5.21 12.55
N ARG A 57 -2.43 -5.84 11.67
CA ARG A 57 -2.44 -5.55 10.25
C ARG A 57 -2.89 -4.12 9.93
N SER A 58 -3.84 -3.58 10.68
CA SER A 58 -4.31 -2.21 10.51
C SER A 58 -3.30 -1.14 10.94
N LYS A 59 -2.37 -1.49 11.85
CA LYS A 59 -1.33 -0.59 12.39
C LYS A 59 0.05 -0.74 11.75
N GLN A 60 0.23 -1.71 10.89
CA GLN A 60 1.55 -2.06 10.31
C GLN A 60 1.52 -2.05 8.78
N ARG A 61 0.86 -1.05 8.20
CA ARG A 61 0.78 -0.89 6.75
C ARG A 61 2.03 -0.19 6.17
N GLY A 62 2.80 0.48 7.03
CA GLY A 62 3.95 1.28 6.61
C GLY A 62 3.57 2.62 5.98
N PHE A 63 2.35 3.09 6.25
CA PHE A 63 1.84 4.40 5.83
C PHE A 63 1.21 5.05 7.06
N LEU A 64 1.91 6.02 7.66
CA LEU A 64 1.63 6.55 8.99
C LEU A 64 0.17 7.00 9.18
N GLU A 65 -0.36 7.76 8.22
CA GLU A 65 -1.72 8.28 8.28
C GLU A 65 -2.76 7.16 8.28
N LEU A 66 -2.55 6.12 7.44
CA LEU A 66 -3.40 4.95 7.45
C LEU A 66 -3.25 4.13 8.71
N ASP A 67 -2.03 3.94 9.22
CA ASP A 67 -1.76 3.19 10.44
C ASP A 67 -2.49 3.82 11.64
N LEU A 68 -2.53 5.15 11.71
CA LEU A 68 -3.27 5.89 12.74
C LEU A 68 -4.79 5.80 12.56
N VAL A 69 -5.29 6.05 11.35
CA VAL A 69 -6.74 6.07 11.08
C VAL A 69 -7.34 4.68 11.19
N LEU A 70 -6.78 3.70 10.45
CA LEU A 70 -7.28 2.32 10.44
C LEU A 70 -7.03 1.64 11.78
N GLY A 71 -5.82 1.82 12.35
CA GLY A 71 -5.45 1.22 13.63
C GLY A 71 -6.41 1.61 14.73
N LYS A 72 -6.69 2.91 14.86
CA LYS A 72 -7.62 3.42 15.87
C LYS A 72 -9.05 2.96 15.63
N TRP A 73 -9.52 2.99 14.37
CA TRP A 73 -10.86 2.54 14.05
C TRP A 73 -11.05 1.05 14.35
N VAL A 74 -10.09 0.21 13.96
CA VAL A 74 -10.15 -1.24 14.18
C VAL A 74 -10.10 -1.57 15.66
N GLU A 75 -9.24 -0.94 16.45
CA GLU A 75 -9.21 -1.13 17.92
C GLU A 75 -10.55 -0.83 18.57
N ASP A 76 -11.17 0.28 18.17
CA ASP A 76 -12.43 0.72 18.78
C ASP A 76 -13.62 -0.17 18.39
N ASN A 77 -13.58 -0.84 17.25
CA ASN A 77 -14.76 -1.49 16.67
C ASN A 77 -14.65 -3.00 16.48
N VAL A 78 -13.44 -3.60 16.37
CA VAL A 78 -13.26 -5.00 15.95
C VAL A 78 -14.04 -6.01 16.80
N HIS A 79 -14.18 -5.74 18.10
CA HIS A 79 -14.90 -6.63 19.03
C HIS A 79 -16.43 -6.61 18.84
N SER A 80 -16.97 -5.59 18.20
CA SER A 80 -18.40 -5.42 17.94
C SER A 80 -18.83 -5.84 16.54
N LEU A 81 -17.86 -6.21 15.67
CA LEU A 81 -18.15 -6.61 14.29
C LEU A 81 -18.68 -8.05 14.22
N ASP A 82 -19.71 -8.24 13.43
CA ASP A 82 -20.19 -9.55 13.01
C ASP A 82 -19.29 -10.16 11.92
N GLU A 83 -19.48 -11.41 11.58
CA GLU A 83 -18.66 -12.12 10.59
C GLU A 83 -18.66 -11.41 9.22
N ASN A 84 -19.80 -10.91 8.77
CA ASN A 84 -19.89 -10.21 7.47
C ASN A 84 -19.08 -8.90 7.47
N ARG A 85 -19.14 -8.15 8.57
CA ARG A 85 -18.33 -6.94 8.72
C ARG A 85 -16.86 -7.24 8.92
N LEU A 86 -16.49 -8.35 9.57
CA LEU A 86 -15.10 -8.80 9.62
C LEU A 86 -14.56 -9.13 8.25
N ARG A 87 -15.34 -9.78 7.38
CA ARG A 87 -14.98 -10.01 5.97
C ARG A 87 -14.84 -8.70 5.21
N ALA A 88 -15.77 -7.76 5.41
CA ALA A 88 -15.71 -6.42 4.85
C ALA A 88 -14.45 -5.66 5.32
N LEU A 89 -14.04 -5.80 6.58
CA LEU A 89 -12.81 -5.23 7.12
C LEU A 89 -11.57 -5.84 6.46
N VAL A 90 -11.52 -7.17 6.30
CA VAL A 90 -10.42 -7.85 5.60
C VAL A 90 -10.28 -7.29 4.19
N HIS A 91 -11.38 -7.12 3.46
CA HIS A 91 -11.36 -6.53 2.12
C HIS A 91 -10.78 -5.11 2.12
N VAL A 92 -11.14 -4.25 3.07
CA VAL A 92 -10.54 -2.91 3.21
C VAL A 92 -9.04 -2.98 3.50
N LEU A 93 -8.62 -3.93 4.36
CA LEU A 93 -7.21 -4.14 4.67
C LEU A 93 -6.41 -4.77 3.52
N ASP A 94 -7.04 -5.29 2.48
CA ASP A 94 -6.38 -5.82 1.27
C ASP A 94 -6.15 -4.73 0.19
N LEU A 95 -6.78 -3.57 0.34
CA LEU A 95 -6.63 -2.46 -0.61
C LEU A 95 -5.22 -1.84 -0.54
N GLU A 96 -4.73 -1.35 -1.68
CA GLU A 96 -3.44 -0.66 -1.77
C GLU A 96 -3.43 0.66 -1.01
N ASN A 97 -2.33 0.96 -0.32
CA ASN A 97 -2.22 2.13 0.55
C ASN A 97 -2.49 3.47 -0.14
N PRO A 98 -1.90 3.77 -1.32
CA PRO A 98 -2.10 5.05 -1.98
C PRO A 98 -3.55 5.30 -2.37
N ASP A 99 -4.22 4.27 -2.90
CA ASP A 99 -5.60 4.37 -3.36
C ASP A 99 -6.56 4.48 -2.18
N LEU A 100 -6.37 3.62 -1.16
CA LEU A 100 -7.17 3.67 0.06
C LEU A 100 -7.08 5.04 0.75
N TRP A 101 -5.89 5.64 0.80
CA TRP A 101 -5.71 6.97 1.39
C TRP A 101 -6.44 8.05 0.62
N LYS A 102 -6.32 8.08 -0.72
CA LYS A 102 -7.04 9.04 -1.56
C LYS A 102 -8.55 8.96 -1.35
N TRP A 103 -9.08 7.74 -1.27
CA TRP A 103 -10.51 7.53 -1.09
C TRP A 103 -10.99 7.91 0.32
N LEU A 104 -10.25 7.53 1.37
CA LEU A 104 -10.60 7.88 2.75
C LEU A 104 -10.49 9.39 3.03
N SER A 105 -9.52 10.06 2.43
CA SER A 105 -9.34 11.50 2.58
C SER A 105 -10.24 12.35 1.69
N GLY A 106 -11.03 11.71 0.81
CA GLY A 106 -11.93 12.39 -0.13
C GLY A 106 -11.22 13.07 -1.30
N GLN A 107 -9.95 12.78 -1.54
CA GLN A 107 -9.20 13.32 -2.69
C GLN A 107 -9.70 12.73 -4.01
N GLU A 108 -10.12 11.46 -3.99
CA GLU A 108 -10.61 10.75 -5.15
C GLU A 108 -11.86 9.94 -4.76
N LYS A 109 -12.80 9.82 -5.70
CA LYS A 109 -14.02 9.04 -5.47
C LYS A 109 -13.70 7.55 -5.53
N PRO A 110 -14.06 6.76 -4.50
CA PRO A 110 -13.84 5.32 -4.52
C PRO A 110 -14.69 4.62 -5.59
N PRO A 111 -14.24 3.50 -6.15
CA PRO A 111 -15.05 2.67 -7.02
C PRO A 111 -16.25 2.08 -6.27
N GLU A 112 -17.31 1.71 -6.99
CA GLU A 112 -18.55 1.21 -6.39
C GLU A 112 -18.34 -0.02 -5.49
N SER A 113 -17.43 -0.91 -5.86
CA SER A 113 -17.07 -2.09 -5.06
C SER A 113 -16.50 -1.76 -3.69
N VAL A 114 -15.85 -0.60 -3.54
CA VAL A 114 -15.29 -0.12 -2.27
C VAL A 114 -16.32 0.74 -1.53
N SER A 115 -17.02 1.63 -2.24
CA SER A 115 -18.02 2.50 -1.62
C SER A 115 -19.22 1.76 -1.04
N SER A 116 -19.58 0.60 -1.61
CA SER A 116 -20.64 -0.28 -1.08
C SER A 116 -20.21 -1.08 0.16
N ASN A 117 -18.92 -1.07 0.52
CA ASN A 117 -18.41 -1.78 1.69
C ASN A 117 -18.81 -1.03 2.99
N PRO A 118 -19.58 -1.66 3.90
CA PRO A 118 -20.10 -0.97 5.09
C PRO A 118 -18.99 -0.53 6.06
N VAL A 119 -17.88 -1.25 6.11
CA VAL A 119 -16.74 -0.90 6.97
C VAL A 119 -15.97 0.28 6.38
N PHE A 120 -15.75 0.29 5.07
CA PHE A 120 -15.16 1.44 4.40
C PHE A 120 -16.01 2.71 4.61
N ALA A 121 -17.33 2.61 4.40
CA ALA A 121 -18.24 3.73 4.60
C ALA A 121 -18.17 4.31 6.03
N ALA A 122 -18.16 3.45 7.04
CA ALA A 122 -18.04 3.88 8.44
C ALA A 122 -16.68 4.53 8.76
N MET A 123 -15.59 4.01 8.19
CA MET A 123 -14.26 4.63 8.31
C MET A 123 -14.19 5.99 7.64
N HIS A 124 -14.70 6.08 6.41
CA HIS A 124 -14.75 7.32 5.63
C HIS A 124 -15.57 8.40 6.35
N GLU A 125 -16.75 8.07 6.86
CA GLU A 125 -17.58 8.99 7.64
C GLU A 125 -16.81 9.54 8.86
N ARG A 126 -16.10 8.67 9.60
CA ARG A 126 -15.27 9.10 10.75
C ARG A 126 -14.15 10.04 10.34
N VAL A 127 -13.47 9.76 9.22
CA VAL A 127 -12.39 10.62 8.70
C VAL A 127 -12.96 11.97 8.29
N MET A 128 -14.06 11.99 7.55
CA MET A 128 -14.70 13.23 7.10
C MET A 128 -15.19 14.08 8.28
N LYS A 129 -15.79 13.46 9.28
CA LYS A 129 -16.19 14.13 10.52
C LYS A 129 -15.02 14.76 11.28
N ASN A 130 -13.88 14.05 11.35
CA ASN A 130 -12.67 14.60 11.97
C ASN A 130 -12.12 15.78 11.15
N LEU A 131 -12.11 15.69 9.83
CA LEU A 131 -11.71 16.79 8.96
C LEU A 131 -12.62 18.01 9.13
N GLU A 132 -13.93 17.80 9.27
CA GLU A 132 -14.90 18.87 9.49
C GLU A 132 -14.70 19.59 10.81
N SER A 133 -14.29 18.87 11.86
CA SER A 133 -14.07 19.46 13.17
C SER A 133 -12.73 20.19 13.32
N HIS A 134 -11.71 19.88 12.49
CA HIS A 134 -10.34 20.38 12.67
C HIS A 134 -9.82 21.25 11.53
N SER A 135 -10.49 21.27 10.38
CA SER A 135 -10.07 22.11 9.24
C SER A 135 -11.24 22.84 8.61
N SER A 136 -11.04 24.15 8.31
CA SER A 136 -12.07 24.92 7.61
C SER A 136 -12.29 24.36 6.19
N PRO A 137 -13.50 24.45 5.63
CA PRO A 137 -13.80 23.99 4.27
C PRO A 137 -12.88 24.59 3.20
N GLU A 138 -12.40 25.81 3.43
CA GLU A 138 -11.53 26.57 2.53
C GLU A 138 -10.12 25.99 2.41
N THR A 139 -9.66 25.25 3.42
CA THR A 139 -8.32 24.65 3.47
C THR A 139 -8.30 23.21 2.97
N ARG A 140 -9.45 22.64 2.61
CA ARG A 140 -9.56 21.26 2.15
C ARG A 140 -9.22 21.14 0.67
N ALA A 141 -8.51 20.07 0.31
CA ALA A 141 -8.29 19.73 -1.08
C ALA A 141 -9.64 19.49 -1.77
N THR A 142 -9.88 20.18 -2.89
CA THR A 142 -11.05 19.92 -3.72
C THR A 142 -10.83 18.64 -4.52
N PRO A 143 -11.76 17.67 -4.50
CA PRO A 143 -11.62 16.43 -5.28
C PRO A 143 -11.33 16.73 -6.76
N GLY A 144 -10.32 16.05 -7.32
CA GLY A 144 -9.90 16.26 -8.71
C GLY A 144 -9.02 17.49 -8.97
N GLN A 145 -8.64 18.22 -7.94
CA GLN A 145 -7.65 19.28 -8.04
C GLN A 145 -6.25 18.72 -7.73
N PRO A 146 -5.20 19.14 -8.47
CA PRO A 146 -3.85 18.76 -8.16
C PRO A 146 -3.46 19.25 -6.76
N TRP A 147 -2.76 18.41 -6.02
CA TRP A 147 -2.25 18.73 -4.69
C TRP A 147 -1.33 19.96 -4.74
N VAL A 148 -1.59 20.94 -3.89
CA VAL A 148 -0.73 22.14 -3.75
C VAL A 148 0.63 21.71 -3.17
N ARG A 149 1.70 21.84 -3.96
CA ARG A 149 3.05 21.44 -3.58
C ARG A 149 3.92 22.64 -3.31
N GLY A 150 3.79 23.24 -2.17
CA GLY A 150 4.70 24.30 -1.75
C GLY A 150 4.02 25.63 -1.44
N TRP A 151 4.72 26.47 -0.70
CA TRP A 151 4.22 27.76 -0.20
C TRP A 151 3.88 28.76 -1.30
N ASP A 152 4.50 28.64 -2.45
CA ASP A 152 4.35 29.59 -3.57
C ASP A 152 3.38 29.12 -4.67
N ASP A 153 2.86 27.89 -4.59
CA ASP A 153 1.98 27.35 -5.63
C ASP A 153 0.65 28.10 -5.72
N ILE A 154 0.19 28.65 -4.59
CA ILE A 154 -1.00 29.50 -4.54
C ILE A 154 -0.76 30.84 -5.26
N LYS A 155 0.48 31.34 -5.23
CA LYS A 155 0.88 32.64 -5.81
C LYS A 155 1.21 32.56 -7.29
N LYS A 156 1.64 31.41 -7.78
CA LYS A 156 2.12 31.23 -9.17
C LYS A 156 1.02 31.04 -10.20
N GLY A 157 -0.23 30.89 -9.78
CA GLY A 157 -1.32 30.56 -10.70
C GLY A 157 -1.20 29.18 -11.31
N ARG A 158 -2.22 28.74 -12.03
CA ARG A 158 -2.38 27.40 -12.59
C ARG A 158 -1.30 26.96 -13.60
N ASP A 159 -0.59 27.92 -14.21
CA ASP A 159 0.33 27.70 -15.33
C ASP A 159 1.81 27.87 -14.96
N GLY A 160 2.11 28.04 -13.67
CA GLY A 160 3.48 28.14 -13.20
C GLY A 160 4.19 26.76 -13.19
N PRO A 161 5.48 26.68 -13.55
CA PRO A 161 6.23 25.44 -13.45
C PRO A 161 6.21 24.97 -11.98
N ILE A 162 5.87 23.69 -11.77
CA ILE A 162 5.88 23.07 -10.45
C ILE A 162 7.34 23.01 -9.98
N ALA A 163 7.71 23.88 -9.06
CA ALA A 163 9.02 23.82 -8.42
C ALA A 163 9.00 22.61 -7.48
N GLY A 164 9.55 21.49 -7.96
CA GLY A 164 9.79 20.33 -7.12
C GLY A 164 10.80 20.70 -6.03
N ASN A 165 10.59 20.27 -4.80
CA ASN A 165 11.64 20.22 -3.79
C ASN A 165 12.77 19.35 -4.32
N GLN A 166 13.92 19.95 -4.60
CA GLN A 166 15.18 19.24 -4.82
C GLN A 166 15.81 18.91 -3.47
#